data_7ab1175b4e1f5911f5032f9d397fd52b
#
_entry.id   7ab1175b4e1f5911f5032f9d397fd52b
#
_cell.length_a   1.000
_cell.length_b   1.000
_cell.length_c   1.000
_cell.angle_alpha   90.00
_cell.angle_beta   90.00
_cell.angle_gamma   90.00
#
_symmetry.space_group_name_H-M   'P 1'
#
loop_
_entity.id
_entity.type
_entity.pdbx_description
1 polymer ?
#
loop_
_entity_poly.entity_id
_entity_poly.type
_entity_poly.pdbx_seq_one_letter_code
_entity_poly.pdbx_strand_id
1 'polypeptide(L)'
;MKRFVLFFSLLLFVFSAKAQFPALSGQAEISIITIGPGANLYDSFGHGAIRIQDPYLSFDRVYNYGTFDSFEDGFYVKFAQGKLNYKLSIQDFKRFLGNYQAQNRWVTEQVLSLNHAEKQQIFEFIENNAIPENAYYLYDFFYDNCATKLRDVVSNVLGDKLKFNNDHLTEEKTFRDLIQENTFNFPWWDFGIDIALGSVIDVNATPEEHMFLPDYIMKAYANATITRDGEEVPVVKSTNMLFESDYYETPQETISPWMIFSFLMIIVVVFTYKDTANNTRARYLDFTILFVTGLVGVMVALLWFATDHTATVKNLNLLWAFAPNLIVAFYVAKRRAPGWTRVYVRLLFIMLIGMTFIWVFQLQVFSIALLPIMLLLAVRYAFLWVKGLA
;
A
#
# COMPACT_ATOMS: atom_id res chain seq x y z
N MET A 1 24.29 -59.32 12.79
CA MET A 1 23.39 -58.37 13.43
C MET A 1 24.12 -57.16 14.09
N LYS A 2 25.10 -57.36 14.94
CA LYS A 2 25.79 -56.21 15.63
C LYS A 2 26.45 -55.20 14.67
N ARG A 3 27.02 -55.61 13.54
CA ARG A 3 27.63 -54.70 12.53
C ARG A 3 26.60 -53.92 11.73
N PHE A 4 25.37 -54.46 11.55
CA PHE A 4 24.25 -53.78 10.83
C PHE A 4 23.61 -52.70 11.72
N VAL A 5 23.55 -52.95 13.04
CA VAL A 5 23.01 -51.96 14.00
C VAL A 5 23.98 -50.75 14.15
N LEU A 6 25.29 -50.98 14.09
CA LEU A 6 26.29 -49.89 14.14
C LEU A 6 26.25 -49.02 12.86
N PHE A 7 26.01 -49.62 11.69
CA PHE A 7 25.93 -48.90 10.44
C PHE A 7 24.61 -48.07 10.36
N PHE A 8 23.53 -48.59 10.91
CA PHE A 8 22.25 -47.90 10.98
C PHE A 8 22.25 -46.75 12.00
N SER A 9 22.94 -46.91 13.14
CA SER A 9 23.11 -45.82 14.10
C SER A 9 24.06 -44.72 13.59
N LEU A 10 25.07 -45.05 12.78
CA LEU A 10 25.92 -44.04 12.10
C LEU A 10 25.14 -43.25 11.04
N LEU A 11 24.22 -43.91 10.31
CA LEU A 11 23.35 -43.25 9.32
C LEU A 11 22.32 -42.28 9.97
N LEU A 12 21.86 -42.61 11.19
CA LEU A 12 20.97 -41.72 11.94
C LEU A 12 21.68 -40.47 12.51
N PHE A 13 22.98 -40.52 12.76
CA PHE A 13 23.77 -39.37 13.20
C PHE A 13 24.10 -38.40 12.08
N VAL A 14 24.10 -38.81 10.82
CA VAL A 14 24.40 -37.95 9.65
C VAL A 14 23.22 -37.02 9.30
N PHE A 15 21.97 -37.35 9.72
CA PHE A 15 20.80 -36.55 9.42
C PHE A 15 20.54 -35.34 10.37
N SER A 16 21.39 -35.11 11.35
CA SER A 16 21.23 -34.00 12.31
C SER A 16 22.21 -32.85 12.09
N ALA A 17 22.97 -32.81 11.01
CA ALA A 17 23.78 -31.66 10.66
C ALA A 17 22.87 -30.53 10.17
N LYS A 18 22.32 -29.71 11.08
CA LYS A 18 21.79 -28.43 10.73
C LYS A 18 22.92 -27.63 10.06
N ALA A 19 22.69 -27.14 8.84
CA ALA A 19 23.61 -26.21 8.22
C ALA A 19 23.77 -25.00 9.17
N GLN A 20 24.93 -24.89 9.79
CA GLN A 20 25.23 -23.80 10.70
C GLN A 20 25.71 -22.63 9.84
N PHE A 21 25.04 -21.48 9.94
CA PHE A 21 25.51 -20.28 9.25
C PHE A 21 26.89 -19.88 9.79
N PRO A 22 27.75 -19.24 8.97
CA PRO A 22 29.07 -18.83 9.42
C PRO A 22 28.95 -17.83 10.59
N ALA A 23 29.92 -17.90 11.50
CA ALA A 23 30.01 -16.91 12.55
C ALA A 23 30.50 -15.59 11.99
N LEU A 24 29.79 -14.51 12.28
CA LEU A 24 30.22 -13.17 11.94
C LEU A 24 31.51 -12.80 12.68
N SER A 25 32.35 -11.96 12.06
CA SER A 25 33.53 -11.42 12.76
C SER A 25 33.13 -10.31 13.75
N GLY A 26 34.04 -9.95 14.64
CA GLY A 26 33.84 -8.81 15.55
C GLY A 26 33.68 -7.46 14.84
N GLN A 27 34.11 -7.37 13.56
CA GLN A 27 34.03 -6.17 12.73
C GLN A 27 32.75 -6.08 11.90
N ALA A 28 31.89 -7.11 11.96
CA ALA A 28 30.64 -7.08 11.24
C ALA A 28 29.77 -5.90 11.70
N GLU A 29 29.05 -5.27 10.76
CA GLU A 29 28.07 -4.24 11.01
C GLU A 29 26.72 -4.63 10.38
N ILE A 30 25.64 -4.26 11.06
CA ILE A 30 24.27 -4.39 10.57
C ILE A 30 23.65 -3.02 10.51
N SER A 31 23.03 -2.71 9.37
CA SER A 31 22.46 -1.40 9.11
C SER A 31 21.05 -1.50 8.52
N ILE A 32 20.21 -0.53 8.84
CA ILE A 32 18.95 -0.27 8.14
C ILE A 32 19.26 0.67 6.99
N ILE A 33 18.90 0.27 5.77
CA ILE A 33 19.00 1.11 4.58
C ILE A 33 17.60 1.63 4.27
N THR A 34 17.48 2.95 4.14
CA THR A 34 16.26 3.62 3.67
C THR A 34 16.53 4.29 2.35
N ILE A 35 15.66 4.06 1.40
CA ILE A 35 15.69 4.62 0.05
C ILE A 35 14.51 5.58 -0.11
N GLY A 36 14.80 6.77 -0.58
CA GLY A 36 13.79 7.79 -0.85
C GLY A 36 12.77 7.39 -1.92
N PRO A 37 11.68 8.15 -2.02
CA PRO A 37 10.68 7.95 -3.05
C PRO A 37 11.28 8.06 -4.46
N GLY A 38 10.65 7.39 -5.43
CA GLY A 38 10.98 7.48 -6.84
C GLY A 38 9.94 8.25 -7.64
N ALA A 39 10.14 8.30 -8.96
CA ALA A 39 9.29 9.06 -9.88
C ALA A 39 7.99 8.33 -10.28
N ASN A 40 7.85 7.05 -9.95
CA ASN A 40 6.68 6.26 -10.29
C ASN A 40 5.82 5.97 -9.05
N LEU A 41 4.54 5.69 -9.24
CA LEU A 41 3.63 5.38 -8.13
C LEU A 41 4.14 4.25 -7.23
N TYR A 42 4.59 3.14 -7.81
CA TYR A 42 5.02 1.95 -7.06
C TYR A 42 6.27 2.19 -6.20
N ASP A 43 7.04 3.23 -6.48
CA ASP A 43 8.23 3.62 -5.74
C ASP A 43 8.08 4.96 -4.98
N SER A 44 6.88 5.59 -5.05
CA SER A 44 6.59 6.87 -4.37
C SER A 44 6.65 6.77 -2.84
N PHE A 45 6.45 5.58 -2.29
CA PHE A 45 6.51 5.32 -0.84
C PHE A 45 7.94 5.10 -0.32
N GLY A 46 8.93 5.13 -1.19
CA GLY A 46 10.30 4.78 -0.81
C GLY A 46 10.51 3.26 -0.73
N HIS A 47 11.59 2.85 -0.07
CA HIS A 47 11.92 1.44 0.14
C HIS A 47 12.84 1.27 1.34
N GLY A 48 12.93 0.05 1.87
CA GLY A 48 13.84 -0.28 2.95
C GLY A 48 14.46 -1.67 2.83
N ALA A 49 15.67 -1.84 3.37
CA ALA A 49 16.39 -3.10 3.38
C ALA A 49 17.34 -3.19 4.59
N ILE A 50 17.83 -4.40 4.91
CA ILE A 50 18.85 -4.62 5.92
C ILE A 50 20.17 -4.93 5.22
N ARG A 51 21.23 -4.20 5.57
CA ARG A 51 22.60 -4.49 5.11
C ARG A 51 23.38 -5.19 6.20
N ILE A 52 24.11 -6.24 5.84
CA ILE A 52 25.07 -6.89 6.70
C ILE A 52 26.42 -6.86 5.99
N GLN A 53 27.38 -6.17 6.59
CA GLN A 53 28.74 -6.07 6.09
C GLN A 53 29.68 -6.76 7.07
N ASP A 54 30.55 -7.65 6.56
CA ASP A 54 31.65 -8.24 7.33
C ASP A 54 32.94 -8.17 6.50
N PRO A 55 33.82 -7.20 6.80
CA PRO A 55 35.07 -7.03 6.08
C PRO A 55 35.99 -8.23 6.20
N TYR A 56 35.95 -8.96 7.33
CA TYR A 56 36.80 -10.12 7.56
C TYR A 56 36.38 -11.32 6.70
N LEU A 57 35.08 -11.54 6.59
CA LEU A 57 34.50 -12.57 5.73
C LEU A 57 34.39 -12.12 4.26
N SER A 58 34.79 -10.89 3.95
CA SER A 58 34.75 -10.30 2.60
C SER A 58 33.36 -10.36 1.97
N PHE A 59 32.31 -10.15 2.76
CA PHE A 59 30.97 -9.98 2.20
C PHE A 59 30.32 -8.66 2.62
N ASP A 60 29.46 -8.14 1.73
CA ASP A 60 28.67 -6.95 1.91
C ASP A 60 27.34 -7.17 1.19
N ARG A 61 26.32 -7.56 1.95
CA ARG A 61 25.04 -8.06 1.44
C ARG A 61 23.88 -7.23 1.91
N VAL A 62 22.88 -7.10 1.02
CA VAL A 62 21.60 -6.50 1.33
C VAL A 62 20.52 -7.58 1.31
N TYR A 63 19.77 -7.64 2.38
CA TYR A 63 18.58 -8.47 2.56
C TYR A 63 17.36 -7.61 2.28
N ASN A 64 16.76 -7.86 1.12
CA ASN A 64 15.72 -7.02 0.51
C ASN A 64 14.38 -7.74 0.56
N TYR A 65 13.54 -7.38 1.51
CA TYR A 65 12.15 -7.83 1.58
C TYR A 65 11.27 -7.07 0.57
N GLY A 66 10.16 -7.67 0.17
CA GLY A 66 9.23 -7.02 -0.77
C GLY A 66 9.63 -7.17 -2.24
N THR A 67 10.49 -8.11 -2.57
CA THR A 67 10.78 -8.45 -3.97
C THR A 67 9.74 -9.44 -4.51
N PHE A 68 9.37 -9.29 -5.78
CA PHE A 68 8.39 -10.15 -6.46
C PHE A 68 8.85 -10.47 -7.87
N ASP A 69 8.27 -11.51 -8.44
CA ASP A 69 8.49 -11.90 -9.84
C ASP A 69 7.28 -11.48 -10.68
N SER A 70 7.43 -10.41 -11.46
CA SER A 70 6.36 -9.92 -12.35
C SER A 70 6.07 -10.84 -13.54
N PHE A 71 6.93 -11.82 -13.79
CA PHE A 71 6.76 -12.84 -14.84
C PHE A 71 6.10 -14.13 -14.32
N GLU A 72 5.76 -14.19 -13.03
CA GLU A 72 5.04 -15.32 -12.46
C GLU A 72 3.67 -15.49 -13.13
N ASP A 73 3.30 -16.74 -13.44
CA ASP A 73 2.01 -17.07 -14.04
C ASP A 73 0.85 -16.57 -13.17
N GLY A 74 -0.04 -15.80 -13.80
CA GLY A 74 -1.19 -15.21 -13.12
C GLY A 74 -0.87 -14.05 -12.19
N PHE A 75 0.30 -13.44 -12.27
CA PHE A 75 0.76 -12.31 -11.44
C PHE A 75 -0.33 -11.25 -11.24
N TYR A 76 -0.88 -10.69 -12.32
CA TYR A 76 -1.90 -9.62 -12.22
C TYR A 76 -3.19 -10.08 -11.53
N VAL A 77 -3.59 -11.35 -11.72
CA VAL A 77 -4.79 -11.89 -11.07
C VAL A 77 -4.52 -12.09 -9.57
N LYS A 78 -3.38 -12.67 -9.20
CA LYS A 78 -2.97 -12.82 -7.79
C LYS A 78 -2.83 -11.48 -7.10
N PHE A 79 -2.21 -10.48 -7.77
CA PHE A 79 -2.11 -9.12 -7.27
C PHE A 79 -3.50 -8.52 -7.01
N ALA A 80 -4.40 -8.56 -8.01
CA ALA A 80 -5.75 -8.04 -7.87
C ALA A 80 -6.57 -8.74 -6.77
N GLN A 81 -6.26 -10.00 -6.47
CA GLN A 81 -6.89 -10.77 -5.39
C GLN A 81 -6.26 -10.57 -4.01
N GLY A 82 -5.13 -9.85 -3.89
CA GLY A 82 -4.37 -9.75 -2.63
C GLY A 82 -3.66 -11.05 -2.24
N LYS A 83 -3.31 -11.90 -3.23
CA LYS A 83 -2.70 -13.23 -3.04
C LYS A 83 -1.29 -13.33 -3.60
N LEU A 84 -0.65 -12.20 -3.85
CA LEU A 84 0.70 -12.20 -4.40
C LEU A 84 1.72 -12.50 -3.31
N ASN A 85 2.53 -13.52 -3.56
CA ASN A 85 3.65 -13.83 -2.70
C ASN A 85 4.85 -12.95 -3.08
N TYR A 86 5.35 -12.25 -2.09
CA TYR A 86 6.63 -11.55 -2.15
C TYR A 86 7.71 -12.39 -1.48
N LYS A 87 8.96 -12.05 -1.70
CA LYS A 87 10.07 -12.79 -1.13
C LYS A 87 11.18 -11.89 -0.59
N LEU A 88 11.97 -12.46 0.32
CA LEU A 88 13.27 -11.94 0.68
C LEU A 88 14.29 -12.30 -0.42
N SER A 89 15.00 -11.33 -0.94
CA SER A 89 16.12 -11.54 -1.84
C SER A 89 17.44 -11.03 -1.24
N ILE A 90 18.54 -11.69 -1.55
CA ILE A 90 19.90 -11.29 -1.16
C ILE A 90 20.60 -10.72 -2.38
N GLN A 91 21.24 -9.56 -2.20
CA GLN A 91 21.98 -8.88 -3.27
C GLN A 91 23.33 -8.38 -2.73
N ASP A 92 24.29 -8.23 -3.61
CA ASP A 92 25.52 -7.48 -3.34
C ASP A 92 25.19 -6.00 -3.13
N PHE A 93 25.76 -5.38 -2.08
CA PHE A 93 25.45 -3.99 -1.71
C PHE A 93 25.80 -2.98 -2.79
N LYS A 94 26.94 -3.15 -3.46
CA LYS A 94 27.39 -2.23 -4.53
C LYS A 94 26.41 -2.23 -5.70
N ARG A 95 25.88 -3.42 -6.05
CA ARG A 95 24.86 -3.53 -7.10
C ARG A 95 23.55 -2.92 -6.65
N PHE A 96 23.15 -3.17 -5.41
CA PHE A 96 21.93 -2.60 -4.82
C PHE A 96 21.98 -1.08 -4.83
N LEU A 97 23.04 -0.48 -4.28
CA LEU A 97 23.22 0.96 -4.25
C LEU A 97 23.27 1.57 -5.66
N GLY A 98 24.00 0.96 -6.60
CA GLY A 98 24.09 1.41 -7.98
C GLY A 98 22.74 1.46 -8.70
N ASN A 99 21.81 0.55 -8.38
CA ASN A 99 20.47 0.58 -8.95
C ASN A 99 19.68 1.83 -8.51
N TYR A 100 19.78 2.24 -7.26
CA TYR A 100 19.06 3.43 -6.76
C TYR A 100 19.74 4.73 -7.14
N GLN A 101 21.08 4.73 -7.26
CA GLN A 101 21.82 5.85 -7.85
C GLN A 101 21.39 6.10 -9.31
N ALA A 102 21.23 5.04 -10.10
CA ALA A 102 20.75 5.15 -11.48
C ALA A 102 19.29 5.67 -11.57
N GLN A 103 18.49 5.46 -10.53
CA GLN A 103 17.14 6.00 -10.40
C GLN A 103 17.11 7.42 -9.78
N ASN A 104 18.27 7.99 -9.43
CA ASN A 104 18.40 9.26 -8.72
C ASN A 104 17.56 9.34 -7.42
N ARG A 105 17.54 8.24 -6.64
CA ARG A 105 16.85 8.14 -5.36
C ARG A 105 17.87 8.19 -4.22
N TRP A 106 17.67 9.07 -3.26
CA TRP A 106 18.58 9.16 -2.11
C TRP A 106 18.60 7.84 -1.31
N VAL A 107 19.73 7.55 -0.71
CA VAL A 107 19.96 6.35 0.09
C VAL A 107 20.63 6.74 1.39
N THR A 108 19.98 6.43 2.51
CA THR A 108 20.50 6.65 3.87
C THR A 108 20.72 5.32 4.57
N GLU A 109 21.82 5.22 5.28
CA GLU A 109 22.19 4.08 6.11
C GLU A 109 22.17 4.46 7.59
N GLN A 110 21.52 3.65 8.43
CA GLN A 110 21.57 3.75 9.88
C GLN A 110 22.27 2.51 10.43
N VAL A 111 23.52 2.65 10.87
CA VAL A 111 24.31 1.57 11.48
C VAL A 111 23.81 1.33 12.87
N LEU A 112 23.46 0.07 13.22
CA LEU A 112 22.91 -0.28 14.51
C LEU A 112 24.01 -0.55 15.55
N SER A 113 23.79 -0.06 16.78
CA SER A 113 24.66 -0.27 17.96
C SER A 113 24.39 -1.63 18.59
N LEU A 114 24.82 -2.71 17.94
CA LEU A 114 24.60 -4.09 18.35
C LEU A 114 25.88 -4.72 18.90
N ASN A 115 25.78 -5.56 19.93
CA ASN A 115 26.88 -6.39 20.34
C ASN A 115 27.05 -7.61 19.40
N HIS A 116 28.14 -8.33 19.54
CA HIS A 116 28.47 -9.44 18.64
C HIS A 116 27.39 -10.56 18.65
N ALA A 117 26.85 -10.90 19.81
CA ALA A 117 25.82 -11.94 19.91
C ALA A 117 24.50 -11.51 19.22
N GLU A 118 24.11 -10.26 19.36
CA GLU A 118 22.92 -9.71 18.71
C GLU A 118 23.08 -9.64 17.18
N LYS A 119 24.27 -9.25 16.70
CA LYS A 119 24.58 -9.29 15.27
C LYS A 119 24.46 -10.71 14.72
N GLN A 120 25.02 -11.69 15.42
CA GLN A 120 24.95 -13.09 15.02
C GLN A 120 23.50 -13.60 14.99
N GLN A 121 22.69 -13.27 16.01
CA GLN A 121 21.29 -13.68 16.08
C GLN A 121 20.46 -13.06 14.95
N ILE A 122 20.65 -11.76 14.62
CA ILE A 122 19.96 -11.11 13.50
C ILE A 122 20.40 -11.77 12.17
N PHE A 123 21.68 -12.01 12.00
CA PHE A 123 22.20 -12.67 10.79
C PHE A 123 21.59 -14.07 10.60
N GLU A 124 21.59 -14.90 11.65
CA GLU A 124 21.02 -16.25 11.60
C GLU A 124 19.51 -16.21 11.34
N PHE A 125 18.79 -15.25 11.94
CA PHE A 125 17.37 -15.06 11.71
C PHE A 125 17.07 -14.72 10.23
N ILE A 126 17.82 -13.77 9.66
CA ILE A 126 17.62 -13.34 8.26
C ILE A 126 18.05 -14.43 7.29
N GLU A 127 19.19 -15.10 7.52
CA GLU A 127 19.63 -16.22 6.66
C GLU A 127 18.64 -17.37 6.69
N ASN A 128 18.03 -17.65 7.86
CA ASN A 128 16.95 -18.64 7.96
C ASN A 128 15.70 -18.19 7.19
N ASN A 129 15.37 -16.89 7.16
CA ASN A 129 14.28 -16.37 6.34
C ASN A 129 14.61 -16.40 4.85
N ALA A 130 15.89 -16.40 4.49
CA ALA A 130 16.31 -16.38 3.08
C ALA A 130 16.39 -17.77 2.43
N ILE A 131 16.27 -18.86 3.20
CA ILE A 131 16.20 -20.20 2.61
C ILE A 131 14.89 -20.36 1.81
N PRO A 132 14.88 -21.10 0.69
CA PRO A 132 13.75 -21.15 -0.23
C PRO A 132 12.40 -21.45 0.41
N GLU A 133 12.38 -22.27 1.45
CA GLU A 133 11.18 -22.70 2.17
C GLU A 133 10.55 -21.57 3.00
N ASN A 134 11.35 -20.57 3.42
CA ASN A 134 10.93 -19.48 4.31
C ASN A 134 10.92 -18.11 3.60
N ALA A 135 11.50 -18.02 2.41
CA ALA A 135 11.74 -16.74 1.75
C ALA A 135 10.46 -16.03 1.28
N TYR A 136 9.39 -16.79 1.05
CA TYR A 136 8.14 -16.26 0.54
C TYR A 136 7.16 -15.93 1.65
N TYR A 137 6.45 -14.80 1.49
CA TYR A 137 5.39 -14.37 2.41
C TYR A 137 4.28 -13.65 1.67
N LEU A 138 3.06 -13.68 2.23
CA LEU A 138 1.94 -12.94 1.70
C LEU A 138 2.09 -11.46 2.07
N TYR A 139 2.24 -10.62 1.06
CA TYR A 139 2.45 -9.19 1.26
C TYR A 139 1.17 -8.48 1.66
N ASP A 140 1.23 -7.69 2.71
CA ASP A 140 0.21 -6.71 3.08
C ASP A 140 0.85 -5.31 3.12
N PHE A 141 0.24 -4.37 2.42
CA PHE A 141 0.79 -3.02 2.27
C PHE A 141 0.99 -2.30 3.61
N PHE A 142 0.11 -2.52 4.59
CA PHE A 142 0.18 -1.85 5.90
C PHE A 142 0.89 -2.70 6.97
N TYR A 143 0.72 -4.02 6.92
CA TYR A 143 1.06 -4.86 8.06
C TYR A 143 2.22 -5.82 7.81
N ASP A 144 2.51 -6.15 6.54
CA ASP A 144 3.60 -7.09 6.20
C ASP A 144 4.31 -6.71 4.88
N ASN A 145 5.06 -5.59 4.94
CA ASN A 145 5.77 -5.02 3.79
C ASN A 145 7.29 -4.91 4.03
N CYS A 146 8.02 -4.29 3.09
CA CYS A 146 9.46 -4.11 3.22
C CYS A 146 9.86 -3.32 4.47
N ALA A 147 9.10 -2.30 4.88
CA ALA A 147 9.40 -1.46 6.03
C ALA A 147 9.08 -2.18 7.35
N THR A 148 7.89 -2.79 7.48
CA THR A 148 7.51 -3.54 8.68
C THR A 148 8.46 -4.70 8.96
N LYS A 149 8.94 -5.39 7.89
CA LYS A 149 9.95 -6.46 8.04
C LYS A 149 11.25 -5.97 8.69
N LEU A 150 11.67 -4.73 8.44
CA LEU A 150 12.89 -4.18 9.08
C LEU A 150 12.70 -4.00 10.58
N ARG A 151 11.53 -3.52 11.00
CA ARG A 151 11.12 -3.44 12.40
C ARG A 151 11.09 -4.84 13.04
N ASP A 152 10.36 -5.74 12.39
CA ASP A 152 10.05 -7.05 12.94
C ASP A 152 11.28 -7.92 13.11
N VAL A 153 12.22 -7.92 12.15
CA VAL A 153 13.48 -8.65 12.23
C VAL A 153 14.28 -8.23 13.47
N VAL A 154 14.44 -6.93 13.66
CA VAL A 154 15.26 -6.42 14.78
C VAL A 154 14.52 -6.58 16.10
N SER A 155 13.21 -6.33 16.14
CA SER A 155 12.38 -6.49 17.33
C SER A 155 12.29 -7.95 17.80
N ASN A 156 12.17 -8.91 16.87
CA ASN A 156 12.14 -10.33 17.20
C ASN A 156 13.42 -10.83 17.86
N VAL A 157 14.56 -10.24 17.51
CA VAL A 157 15.86 -10.64 18.08
C VAL A 157 16.14 -9.89 19.38
N LEU A 158 15.88 -8.60 19.43
CA LEU A 158 16.22 -7.78 20.60
C LEU A 158 15.16 -7.83 21.71
N GLY A 159 13.90 -8.15 21.35
CA GLY A 159 12.79 -8.24 22.29
C GLY A 159 12.60 -6.94 23.06
N ASP A 160 12.33 -7.08 24.35
CA ASP A 160 12.06 -5.96 25.28
C ASP A 160 13.25 -5.00 25.49
N LYS A 161 14.43 -5.33 24.97
CA LYS A 161 15.57 -4.41 25.00
C LYS A 161 15.44 -3.25 24.03
N LEU A 162 14.74 -3.44 22.91
CA LEU A 162 14.50 -2.41 21.90
C LEU A 162 13.24 -1.64 22.25
N LYS A 163 13.34 -0.31 22.28
CA LYS A 163 12.20 0.57 22.52
C LYS A 163 12.18 1.65 21.44
N PHE A 164 11.07 1.70 20.69
CA PHE A 164 10.80 2.79 19.77
C PHE A 164 10.15 3.95 20.54
N ASN A 165 10.78 5.11 20.51
CA ASN A 165 10.25 6.34 21.08
C ASN A 165 9.51 7.14 20.00
N ASN A 166 8.39 7.76 20.39
CA ASN A 166 7.45 8.34 19.42
C ASN A 166 7.58 9.86 19.28
N ASP A 167 8.66 10.46 19.80
CA ASP A 167 8.87 11.91 19.84
C ASP A 167 8.94 12.56 18.45
N HIS A 168 9.17 11.76 17.41
CA HIS A 168 9.15 12.22 16.02
C HIS A 168 7.74 12.36 15.44
N LEU A 169 6.71 11.83 16.12
CA LEU A 169 5.31 11.94 15.69
C LEU A 169 4.69 13.17 16.35
N THR A 170 4.53 14.23 15.59
CA THR A 170 4.01 15.52 16.08
C THR A 170 2.51 15.68 15.87
N GLU A 171 1.90 14.85 15.04
CA GLU A 171 0.50 14.90 14.65
C GLU A 171 -0.10 13.49 14.59
N GLU A 172 -1.38 13.37 14.93
CA GLU A 172 -2.14 12.15 14.68
C GLU A 172 -2.52 12.11 13.20
N LYS A 173 -2.24 10.99 12.53
CA LYS A 173 -2.53 10.76 11.11
C LYS A 173 -3.28 9.47 10.92
N THR A 174 -4.25 9.48 10.02
CA THR A 174 -4.89 8.25 9.55
C THR A 174 -3.97 7.52 8.55
N PHE A 175 -4.23 6.25 8.31
CA PHE A 175 -3.53 5.53 7.22
C PHE A 175 -3.71 6.24 5.87
N ARG A 176 -4.88 6.85 5.63
CA ARG A 176 -5.13 7.62 4.40
C ARG A 176 -4.24 8.85 4.32
N ASP A 177 -4.09 9.62 5.39
CA ASP A 177 -3.20 10.78 5.42
C ASP A 177 -1.76 10.37 5.11
N LEU A 178 -1.30 9.25 5.68
CA LEU A 178 0.04 8.72 5.46
C LEU A 178 0.26 8.26 4.00
N ILE A 179 -0.77 7.71 3.34
CA ILE A 179 -0.72 7.40 1.91
C ILE A 179 -0.64 8.70 1.10
N GLN A 180 -1.50 9.67 1.39
CA GLN A 180 -1.60 10.91 0.63
C GLN A 180 -0.33 11.76 0.70
N GLU A 181 0.45 11.68 1.79
CA GLU A 181 1.79 12.29 1.87
C GLU A 181 2.73 11.84 0.75
N ASN A 182 2.53 10.63 0.23
CA ASN A 182 3.38 10.03 -0.79
C ASN A 182 2.75 10.04 -2.19
N THR A 183 1.44 10.31 -2.29
CA THR A 183 0.69 10.24 -3.56
C THR A 183 0.24 11.60 -4.09
N PHE A 184 0.43 12.69 -3.34
CA PHE A 184 -0.07 14.03 -3.71
C PHE A 184 0.45 14.53 -5.07
N ASN A 185 1.62 14.06 -5.53
CA ASN A 185 2.17 14.38 -6.84
C ASN A 185 1.54 13.56 -8.00
N PHE A 186 0.69 12.58 -7.68
CA PHE A 186 0.08 11.64 -8.61
C PHE A 186 -1.46 11.71 -8.51
N PRO A 187 -2.11 12.82 -8.87
CA PRO A 187 -3.52 13.05 -8.57
C PRO A 187 -4.49 12.02 -9.17
N TRP A 188 -4.17 11.39 -10.31
CA TRP A 188 -4.98 10.30 -10.87
C TRP A 188 -4.85 9.00 -10.08
N TRP A 189 -3.65 8.71 -9.59
CA TRP A 189 -3.39 7.55 -8.76
C TRP A 189 -3.97 7.73 -7.36
N ASP A 190 -3.80 8.92 -6.78
CA ASP A 190 -4.42 9.29 -5.51
C ASP A 190 -5.94 9.12 -5.57
N PHE A 191 -6.57 9.65 -6.61
CA PHE A 191 -8.00 9.44 -6.88
C PHE A 191 -8.36 7.94 -7.00
N GLY A 192 -7.57 7.16 -7.74
CA GLY A 192 -7.77 5.72 -7.91
C GLY A 192 -7.66 4.95 -6.58
N ILE A 193 -6.68 5.29 -5.75
CA ILE A 193 -6.49 4.74 -4.41
C ILE A 193 -7.69 5.09 -3.52
N ASP A 194 -8.15 6.34 -3.53
CA ASP A 194 -9.32 6.79 -2.76
C ASP A 194 -10.62 6.07 -3.16
N ILE A 195 -10.76 5.66 -4.43
CA ILE A 195 -11.88 4.83 -4.87
C ILE A 195 -11.74 3.38 -4.42
N ALA A 196 -10.52 2.82 -4.44
CA ALA A 196 -10.27 1.41 -4.14
C ALA A 196 -10.30 1.11 -2.64
N LEU A 197 -9.81 2.03 -1.79
CA LEU A 197 -9.67 1.82 -0.35
C LEU A 197 -10.94 2.23 0.42
N GLY A 198 -11.27 1.45 1.44
CA GLY A 198 -12.47 1.65 2.26
C GLY A 198 -12.21 2.49 3.52
N SER A 199 -13.26 2.64 4.34
CA SER A 199 -13.22 3.43 5.58
C SER A 199 -12.30 2.83 6.67
N VAL A 200 -11.82 1.63 6.49
CA VAL A 200 -10.90 0.99 7.45
C VAL A 200 -9.55 1.70 7.56
N ILE A 201 -9.19 2.51 6.55
CA ILE A 201 -7.96 3.31 6.57
C ILE A 201 -8.18 4.76 7.04
N ASP A 202 -9.40 5.13 7.37
CA ASP A 202 -9.76 6.47 7.90
C ASP A 202 -9.73 6.48 9.45
N VAL A 203 -8.88 5.64 10.04
CA VAL A 203 -8.62 5.56 11.48
C VAL A 203 -7.20 6.03 11.75
N ASN A 204 -6.98 6.66 12.92
CA ASN A 204 -5.64 7.08 13.33
C ASN A 204 -4.73 5.87 13.46
N ALA A 205 -3.60 5.93 12.77
CA ALA A 205 -2.56 4.93 12.85
C ALA A 205 -1.82 5.06 14.19
N THR A 206 -1.57 3.96 14.87
CA THR A 206 -0.70 3.92 16.04
C THR A 206 0.74 4.26 15.65
N PRO A 207 1.61 4.63 16.60
CA PRO A 207 3.01 4.87 16.30
C PRO A 207 3.71 3.70 15.61
N GLU A 208 3.37 2.47 15.97
CA GLU A 208 3.90 1.28 15.33
C GLU A 208 3.39 1.12 13.89
N GLU A 209 2.13 1.44 13.67
CA GLU A 209 1.50 1.38 12.34
C GLU A 209 2.06 2.42 11.37
N HIS A 210 2.56 3.59 11.82
CA HIS A 210 3.29 4.51 10.94
C HIS A 210 4.50 3.86 10.25
N MET A 211 5.10 2.84 10.89
CA MET A 211 6.28 2.15 10.39
C MET A 211 6.04 1.26 9.16
N PHE A 212 4.83 1.26 8.57
CA PHE A 212 4.65 0.67 7.24
C PHE A 212 5.32 1.51 6.14
N LEU A 213 5.66 2.76 6.44
CA LEU A 213 6.38 3.64 5.53
C LEU A 213 7.88 3.65 5.83
N PRO A 214 8.76 3.51 4.82
CA PRO A 214 10.21 3.53 4.99
C PRO A 214 10.76 4.77 5.66
N ASP A 215 10.20 5.96 5.38
CA ASP A 215 10.59 7.21 6.03
C ASP A 215 10.29 7.20 7.53
N TYR A 216 9.14 6.64 7.93
CA TYR A 216 8.78 6.50 9.34
C TYR A 216 9.61 5.44 10.05
N ILE A 217 10.02 4.36 9.36
CA ILE A 217 11.02 3.41 9.90
C ILE A 217 12.33 4.14 10.20
N MET A 218 12.83 4.94 9.26
CA MET A 218 14.07 5.70 9.45
C MET A 218 13.98 6.64 10.66
N LYS A 219 12.87 7.37 10.78
CA LYS A 219 12.61 8.28 11.92
C LYS A 219 12.47 7.51 13.24
N ALA A 220 11.76 6.37 13.22
CA ALA A 220 11.58 5.53 14.39
C ALA A 220 12.91 4.97 14.91
N TYR A 221 13.78 4.46 14.02
CA TYR A 221 15.12 3.99 14.40
C TYR A 221 16.00 5.14 14.93
N ALA A 222 15.93 6.33 14.34
CA ALA A 222 16.70 7.50 14.82
C ALA A 222 16.34 7.88 16.27
N ASN A 223 15.10 7.60 16.70
CA ASN A 223 14.61 7.88 18.05
C ASN A 223 14.60 6.65 18.98
N ALA A 224 14.92 5.47 18.45
CA ALA A 224 14.87 4.23 19.23
C ALA A 224 16.07 4.10 20.18
N THR A 225 15.82 3.45 21.32
CA THR A 225 16.82 3.12 22.33
C THR A 225 16.92 1.63 22.52
N ILE A 226 18.08 1.20 23.01
CA ILE A 226 18.33 -0.18 23.44
C ILE A 226 18.84 -0.17 24.87
N THR A 227 18.30 -1.08 25.70
CA THR A 227 18.74 -1.21 27.08
C THR A 227 20.09 -1.94 27.14
N ARG A 228 21.11 -1.28 27.74
CA ARG A 228 22.46 -1.83 27.99
C ARG A 228 22.79 -1.60 29.45
N ASP A 229 23.09 -2.68 30.15
CA ASP A 229 23.48 -2.65 31.58
C ASP A 229 22.53 -1.83 32.48
N GLY A 230 21.24 -1.82 32.10
CA GLY A 230 20.17 -1.07 32.78
C GLY A 230 19.99 0.39 32.32
N GLU A 231 20.78 0.87 31.38
CA GLU A 231 20.65 2.21 30.78
C GLU A 231 20.06 2.15 29.36
N GLU A 232 19.24 3.13 29.01
CA GLU A 232 18.75 3.30 27.64
C GLU A 232 19.78 4.11 26.82
N VAL A 233 20.30 3.52 25.75
CA VAL A 233 21.24 4.16 24.83
C VAL A 233 20.67 4.12 23.41
N PRO A 234 21.04 5.07 22.51
CA PRO A 234 20.58 5.05 21.14
C PRO A 234 20.89 3.73 20.42
N VAL A 235 19.90 3.18 19.70
CA VAL A 235 20.10 1.95 18.91
C VAL A 235 20.85 2.24 17.61
N VAL A 236 20.80 3.47 17.10
CA VAL A 236 21.57 3.91 15.94
C VAL A 236 22.90 4.49 16.37
N LYS A 237 24.00 3.88 15.91
CA LYS A 237 25.37 4.29 16.15
C LYS A 237 25.77 5.48 15.28
N SER A 238 25.38 5.44 14.01
CA SER A 238 25.66 6.49 13.02
C SER A 238 24.63 6.47 11.90
N THR A 239 24.36 7.64 11.33
CA THR A 239 23.53 7.81 10.12
C THR A 239 24.41 8.39 9.03
N ASN A 240 24.46 7.69 7.89
CA ASN A 240 25.32 8.03 6.76
C ASN A 240 24.44 8.26 5.52
N MET A 241 24.56 9.41 4.86
CA MET A 241 24.00 9.62 3.53
C MET A 241 24.93 8.94 2.53
N LEU A 242 24.47 7.81 1.93
CA LEU A 242 25.26 7.04 0.97
C LEU A 242 25.13 7.58 -0.45
N PHE A 243 23.99 8.15 -0.75
CA PHE A 243 23.73 8.85 -2.00
C PHE A 243 22.68 9.93 -1.77
N GLU A 244 23.00 11.15 -2.15
CA GLU A 244 22.10 12.29 -2.16
C GLU A 244 21.54 12.47 -3.57
N SER A 245 20.24 12.66 -3.68
CA SER A 245 19.60 12.92 -4.97
C SER A 245 19.81 14.38 -5.35
N ASP A 246 20.40 14.65 -6.49
CA ASP A 246 20.68 16.03 -6.95
C ASP A 246 19.41 16.80 -7.33
N TYR A 247 18.38 16.09 -7.78
CA TYR A 247 17.12 16.66 -8.23
C TYR A 247 15.99 15.64 -8.18
N TYR A 248 14.90 16.03 -7.55
CA TYR A 248 13.67 15.23 -7.52
C TYR A 248 12.68 15.83 -8.54
N GLU A 249 12.56 15.20 -9.72
CA GLU A 249 11.47 15.52 -10.65
C GLU A 249 10.17 14.97 -10.09
N THR A 250 9.38 15.85 -9.48
CA THR A 250 7.98 15.51 -9.22
C THR A 250 7.24 15.48 -10.54
N PRO A 251 6.58 14.37 -10.92
CA PRO A 251 5.75 14.33 -12.11
C PRO A 251 4.69 15.43 -12.01
N GLN A 252 4.73 16.40 -12.89
CA GLN A 252 3.67 17.41 -12.97
C GLN A 252 2.58 16.88 -13.88
N GLU A 253 1.57 16.22 -13.30
CA GLU A 253 0.34 15.92 -14.02
C GLU A 253 -0.42 17.21 -14.26
N THR A 254 -0.38 17.70 -15.51
CA THR A 254 -0.97 18.98 -15.93
C THR A 254 -2.50 18.97 -15.87
N ILE A 255 -3.13 17.81 -16.00
CA ILE A 255 -4.59 17.63 -16.04
C ILE A 255 -5.01 16.74 -14.88
N SER A 256 -5.58 17.35 -13.85
CA SER A 256 -6.06 16.63 -12.67
C SER A 256 -7.44 15.99 -12.86
N PRO A 257 -7.79 14.94 -12.10
CA PRO A 257 -9.14 14.36 -12.08
C PRO A 257 -10.23 15.41 -11.83
N TRP A 258 -9.98 16.37 -10.93
CA TRP A 258 -10.89 17.48 -10.66
C TRP A 258 -11.26 18.28 -11.92
N MET A 259 -10.28 18.61 -12.77
CA MET A 259 -10.50 19.35 -14.00
C MET A 259 -11.38 18.56 -14.98
N ILE A 260 -11.05 17.30 -15.19
CA ILE A 260 -11.82 16.43 -16.11
C ILE A 260 -13.25 16.22 -15.60
N PHE A 261 -13.43 15.92 -14.32
CA PHE A 261 -14.76 15.68 -13.76
C PHE A 261 -15.60 16.97 -13.71
N SER A 262 -14.97 18.14 -13.48
CA SER A 262 -15.65 19.43 -13.57
C SER A 262 -16.13 19.71 -15.00
N PHE A 263 -15.33 19.40 -16.00
CA PHE A 263 -15.72 19.53 -17.41
C PHE A 263 -16.90 18.59 -17.75
N LEU A 264 -16.82 17.33 -17.31
CA LEU A 264 -17.93 16.37 -17.49
C LEU A 264 -19.21 16.83 -16.77
N MET A 265 -19.08 17.40 -15.59
CA MET A 265 -20.21 17.98 -14.85
C MET A 265 -20.89 19.08 -15.68
N ILE A 266 -20.13 20.00 -16.24
CA ILE A 266 -20.69 21.08 -17.11
C ILE A 266 -21.43 20.46 -18.27
N ILE A 267 -20.87 19.47 -18.95
CA ILE A 267 -21.55 18.79 -20.08
C ILE A 267 -22.89 18.21 -19.64
N VAL A 268 -22.93 17.48 -18.52
CA VAL A 268 -24.16 16.85 -18.01
C VAL A 268 -25.21 17.90 -17.62
N VAL A 269 -24.79 19.01 -17.00
CA VAL A 269 -25.64 20.11 -16.63
C VAL A 269 -26.27 20.75 -17.91
N VAL A 270 -25.47 21.00 -18.95
CA VAL A 270 -25.95 21.56 -20.24
C VAL A 270 -26.94 20.62 -20.91
N PHE A 271 -26.65 19.32 -20.98
CA PHE A 271 -27.61 18.34 -21.52
C PHE A 271 -28.90 18.26 -20.71
N THR A 272 -28.80 18.30 -19.38
CA THR A 272 -29.96 18.26 -18.48
C THR A 272 -30.82 19.52 -18.63
N TYR A 273 -30.18 20.70 -18.79
CA TYR A 273 -30.89 21.95 -19.10
C TYR A 273 -31.65 21.85 -20.43
N LYS A 274 -30.98 21.38 -21.52
CA LYS A 274 -31.62 21.18 -22.84
C LYS A 274 -32.78 20.19 -22.78
N ASP A 275 -32.59 19.06 -22.06
CA ASP A 275 -33.65 18.07 -21.83
C ASP A 275 -34.88 18.70 -21.13
N THR A 276 -34.62 19.58 -20.13
CA THR A 276 -35.67 20.26 -19.39
C THR A 276 -36.40 21.27 -20.25
N ALA A 277 -35.67 22.09 -21.02
CA ALA A 277 -36.23 23.14 -21.90
C ALA A 277 -37.04 22.54 -23.05
N ASN A 278 -36.58 21.44 -23.65
CA ASN A 278 -37.23 20.82 -24.80
C ASN A 278 -38.21 19.69 -24.44
N ASN A 279 -38.37 19.42 -23.15
CA ASN A 279 -39.15 18.29 -22.64
C ASN A 279 -38.71 16.93 -23.25
N THR A 280 -37.41 16.75 -23.39
CA THR A 280 -36.76 15.56 -23.96
C THR A 280 -35.97 14.81 -22.89
N ARG A 281 -35.37 13.68 -23.26
CA ARG A 281 -34.49 12.89 -22.40
C ARG A 281 -33.32 12.32 -23.20
N ALA A 282 -32.11 12.69 -22.83
CA ALA A 282 -30.86 12.16 -23.40
C ALA A 282 -30.56 10.76 -22.82
N ARG A 283 -31.31 9.75 -23.28
CA ARG A 283 -31.29 8.38 -22.76
C ARG A 283 -29.91 7.70 -22.83
N TYR A 284 -29.08 8.05 -23.80
CA TYR A 284 -27.71 7.51 -23.89
C TYR A 284 -26.77 8.15 -22.86
N LEU A 285 -27.02 9.40 -22.48
CA LEU A 285 -26.33 10.02 -21.37
C LEU A 285 -26.65 9.28 -20.06
N ASP A 286 -27.94 8.98 -19.82
CA ASP A 286 -28.36 8.21 -18.64
C ASP A 286 -27.75 6.82 -18.63
N PHE A 287 -27.72 6.15 -19.79
CA PHE A 287 -27.04 4.87 -19.95
C PHE A 287 -25.57 4.98 -19.57
N THR A 288 -24.83 5.94 -20.14
CA THR A 288 -23.40 6.10 -19.90
C THR A 288 -23.10 6.35 -18.42
N ILE A 289 -23.87 7.25 -17.78
CA ILE A 289 -23.72 7.55 -16.35
C ILE A 289 -23.90 6.28 -15.50
N LEU A 290 -25.02 5.57 -15.71
CA LEU A 290 -25.28 4.36 -14.92
C LEU A 290 -24.32 3.21 -15.26
N PHE A 291 -23.95 3.07 -16.53
CA PHE A 291 -23.02 2.02 -16.94
C PHE A 291 -21.63 2.23 -16.32
N VAL A 292 -21.08 3.44 -16.40
CA VAL A 292 -19.75 3.75 -15.84
C VAL A 292 -19.77 3.65 -14.32
N THR A 293 -20.76 4.26 -13.65
CA THR A 293 -20.86 4.15 -12.18
C THR A 293 -21.11 2.72 -11.73
N GLY A 294 -21.81 1.91 -12.52
CA GLY A 294 -22.02 0.50 -12.29
C GLY A 294 -20.74 -0.34 -12.43
N LEU A 295 -19.90 -0.05 -13.44
CA LEU A 295 -18.59 -0.71 -13.60
C LEU A 295 -17.68 -0.42 -12.41
N VAL A 296 -17.57 0.84 -11.99
CA VAL A 296 -16.80 1.22 -10.80
C VAL A 296 -17.37 0.52 -9.57
N GLY A 297 -18.70 0.47 -9.43
CA GLY A 297 -19.35 -0.22 -8.30
C GLY A 297 -19.08 -1.72 -8.27
N VAL A 298 -19.05 -2.39 -9.42
CA VAL A 298 -18.67 -3.81 -9.50
C VAL A 298 -17.21 -3.99 -9.10
N MET A 299 -16.31 -3.12 -9.55
CA MET A 299 -14.89 -3.16 -9.14
C MET A 299 -14.76 -3.01 -7.62
N VAL A 300 -15.38 -2.00 -7.03
CA VAL A 300 -15.34 -1.77 -5.57
C VAL A 300 -15.95 -2.94 -4.80
N ALA A 301 -17.07 -3.50 -5.29
CA ALA A 301 -17.69 -4.67 -4.67
C ALA A 301 -16.79 -5.91 -4.73
N LEU A 302 -16.11 -6.13 -5.87
CA LEU A 302 -15.15 -7.24 -6.00
C LEU A 302 -13.96 -7.05 -5.06
N LEU A 303 -13.40 -5.84 -4.97
CA LEU A 303 -12.31 -5.54 -4.04
C LEU A 303 -12.71 -5.79 -2.59
N TRP A 304 -13.94 -5.45 -2.21
CA TRP A 304 -14.41 -5.66 -0.84
C TRP A 304 -14.74 -7.13 -0.53
N PHE A 305 -15.46 -7.82 -1.41
CA PHE A 305 -16.07 -9.11 -1.09
C PHE A 305 -15.35 -10.33 -1.71
N ALA A 306 -14.46 -10.12 -2.68
CA ALA A 306 -13.85 -11.19 -3.46
C ALA A 306 -12.32 -11.16 -3.48
N THR A 307 -11.68 -10.32 -2.64
CA THR A 307 -10.23 -10.25 -2.51
C THR A 307 -9.81 -10.34 -1.05
N ASP A 308 -8.52 -10.65 -0.82
CA ASP A 308 -7.92 -10.73 0.52
C ASP A 308 -7.29 -9.38 0.95
N HIS A 309 -7.51 -8.31 0.19
CA HIS A 309 -7.01 -6.98 0.55
C HIS A 309 -7.68 -6.45 1.82
N THR A 310 -6.91 -6.21 2.87
CA THR A 310 -7.38 -5.73 4.17
C THR A 310 -7.91 -4.29 4.12
N ALA A 311 -7.35 -3.46 3.25
CA ALA A 311 -7.62 -2.03 3.13
C ALA A 311 -8.85 -1.67 2.28
N THR A 312 -9.41 -2.61 1.49
CA THR A 312 -10.51 -2.33 0.56
C THR A 312 -11.90 -2.56 1.15
N VAL A 313 -11.97 -3.10 2.36
CA VAL A 313 -13.23 -3.45 3.04
C VAL A 313 -13.96 -2.22 3.56
N LYS A 314 -15.29 -2.34 3.78
CA LYS A 314 -16.16 -1.25 4.22
C LYS A 314 -16.07 0.00 3.33
N ASN A 315 -16.04 -0.20 2.02
CA ASN A 315 -15.85 0.88 1.04
C ASN A 315 -17.19 1.51 0.65
N LEU A 316 -17.45 2.68 1.21
CA LEU A 316 -18.70 3.43 1.02
C LEU A 316 -18.76 4.17 -0.33
N ASN A 317 -17.73 4.06 -1.18
CA ASN A 317 -17.83 4.45 -2.58
C ASN A 317 -18.97 3.71 -3.32
N LEU A 318 -19.42 2.55 -2.82
CA LEU A 318 -20.61 1.85 -3.32
C LEU A 318 -21.90 2.69 -3.27
N LEU A 319 -21.95 3.79 -2.52
CA LEU A 319 -23.13 4.64 -2.44
C LEU A 319 -23.34 5.50 -3.70
N TRP A 320 -22.27 5.95 -4.34
CA TRP A 320 -22.37 6.68 -5.62
C TRP A 320 -22.11 5.75 -6.82
N ALA A 321 -21.21 4.79 -6.68
CA ALA A 321 -20.87 3.77 -7.65
C ALA A 321 -21.61 2.47 -7.32
N PHE A 322 -22.94 2.49 -7.42
CA PHE A 322 -23.76 1.36 -7.04
C PHE A 322 -23.71 0.24 -8.08
N ALA A 323 -23.17 -0.93 -7.74
CA ALA A 323 -22.92 -2.02 -8.69
C ALA A 323 -24.15 -2.42 -9.57
N PRO A 324 -25.39 -2.48 -9.05
CA PRO A 324 -26.58 -2.76 -9.85
C PRO A 324 -26.82 -1.76 -10.99
N ASN A 325 -26.21 -0.56 -10.95
CA ASN A 325 -26.31 0.43 -12.05
C ASN A 325 -25.88 -0.18 -13.38
N LEU A 326 -24.90 -1.10 -13.38
CA LEU A 326 -24.41 -1.78 -14.58
C LEU A 326 -25.53 -2.47 -15.36
N ILE A 327 -26.45 -3.12 -14.65
CA ILE A 327 -27.60 -3.83 -15.26
C ILE A 327 -28.72 -2.81 -15.57
N VAL A 328 -29.00 -1.90 -14.64
CA VAL A 328 -30.09 -0.93 -14.75
C VAL A 328 -29.87 0.04 -15.93
N ALA A 329 -28.62 0.34 -16.29
CA ALA A 329 -28.26 1.15 -17.46
C ALA A 329 -28.99 0.68 -18.73
N PHE A 330 -29.07 -0.62 -18.99
CA PHE A 330 -29.73 -1.18 -20.18
C PHE A 330 -31.26 -1.02 -20.16
N TYR A 331 -31.87 -0.97 -18.98
CA TYR A 331 -33.31 -0.68 -18.87
C TYR A 331 -33.60 0.80 -19.04
N VAL A 332 -32.75 1.68 -18.52
CA VAL A 332 -32.89 3.13 -18.65
C VAL A 332 -32.62 3.60 -20.08
N ALA A 333 -31.79 2.90 -20.86
CA ALA A 333 -31.56 3.19 -22.27
C ALA A 333 -32.78 3.02 -23.18
N LYS A 334 -33.83 2.28 -22.76
CA LYS A 334 -35.02 2.05 -23.52
C LYS A 334 -35.84 3.36 -23.75
N ARG A 335 -36.52 3.49 -24.87
CA ARG A 335 -37.39 4.64 -25.11
C ARG A 335 -38.46 4.81 -24.04
N ARG A 336 -39.06 3.70 -23.59
CA ARG A 336 -39.97 3.63 -22.43
C ARG A 336 -39.32 2.75 -21.38
N ALA A 337 -38.73 3.37 -20.40
CA ALA A 337 -38.11 2.64 -19.28
C ALA A 337 -39.21 2.05 -18.36
N PRO A 338 -39.01 0.87 -17.80
CA PRO A 338 -39.96 0.27 -16.86
C PRO A 338 -40.22 1.15 -15.63
N GLY A 339 -41.45 1.15 -15.11
CA GLY A 339 -41.86 2.06 -14.03
C GLY A 339 -41.01 1.95 -12.75
N TRP A 340 -40.47 0.75 -12.45
CA TRP A 340 -39.60 0.52 -11.28
C TRP A 340 -38.29 1.31 -11.34
N THR A 341 -37.81 1.66 -12.54
CA THR A 341 -36.55 2.43 -12.71
C THR A 341 -36.65 3.84 -12.09
N ARG A 342 -37.86 4.40 -11.99
CA ARG A 342 -38.10 5.65 -11.29
C ARG A 342 -37.86 5.54 -9.79
N VAL A 343 -38.29 4.43 -9.17
CA VAL A 343 -38.04 4.14 -7.76
C VAL A 343 -36.55 3.92 -7.53
N TYR A 344 -35.89 3.22 -8.46
CA TYR A 344 -34.47 3.01 -8.43
C TYR A 344 -33.65 4.32 -8.46
N VAL A 345 -33.97 5.25 -9.36
CA VAL A 345 -33.29 6.56 -9.41
C VAL A 345 -33.51 7.36 -8.13
N ARG A 346 -34.69 7.27 -7.51
CA ARG A 346 -34.91 7.89 -6.19
C ARG A 346 -34.01 7.29 -5.12
N LEU A 347 -33.84 5.97 -5.11
CA LEU A 347 -32.90 5.29 -4.22
C LEU A 347 -31.48 5.82 -4.41
N LEU A 348 -31.00 5.93 -5.68
CA LEU A 348 -29.66 6.46 -5.98
C LEU A 348 -29.48 7.89 -5.47
N PHE A 349 -30.52 8.74 -5.63
CA PHE A 349 -30.47 10.11 -5.12
C PHE A 349 -30.39 10.17 -3.59
N ILE A 350 -31.14 9.30 -2.89
CA ILE A 350 -31.08 9.17 -1.43
C ILE A 350 -29.71 8.67 -0.99
N MET A 351 -29.12 7.72 -1.72
CA MET A 351 -27.76 7.22 -1.43
C MET A 351 -26.70 8.32 -1.57
N LEU A 352 -26.81 9.22 -2.55
CA LEU A 352 -25.92 10.39 -2.68
C LEU A 352 -26.06 11.35 -1.47
N ILE A 353 -27.27 11.57 -0.99
CA ILE A 353 -27.50 12.37 0.23
C ILE A 353 -26.81 11.67 1.41
N GLY A 354 -27.02 10.36 1.59
CA GLY A 354 -26.37 9.57 2.63
C GLY A 354 -24.84 9.67 2.57
N MET A 355 -24.27 9.60 1.36
CA MET A 355 -22.84 9.77 1.16
C MET A 355 -22.33 11.17 1.58
N THR A 356 -23.11 12.22 1.33
CA THR A 356 -22.76 13.57 1.77
C THR A 356 -22.67 13.64 3.31
N PHE A 357 -23.59 13.01 4.01
CA PHE A 357 -23.51 12.91 5.48
C PHE A 357 -22.28 12.13 5.94
N ILE A 358 -21.98 10.98 5.32
CA ILE A 358 -20.79 10.18 5.64
C ILE A 358 -19.53 11.02 5.49
N TRP A 359 -19.42 11.81 4.40
CA TRP A 359 -18.28 12.68 4.17
C TRP A 359 -18.17 13.81 5.19
N VAL A 360 -19.29 14.49 5.49
CA VAL A 360 -19.32 15.59 6.48
C VAL A 360 -18.96 15.10 7.88
N PHE A 361 -19.40 13.89 8.25
CA PHE A 361 -19.09 13.29 9.56
C PHE A 361 -17.76 12.51 9.57
N GLN A 362 -17.00 12.55 8.47
CA GLN A 362 -15.69 11.89 8.33
C GLN A 362 -15.69 10.38 8.64
N LEU A 363 -16.83 9.70 8.39
CA LEU A 363 -16.93 8.24 8.54
C LEU A 363 -16.16 7.50 7.44
N GLN A 364 -16.00 8.12 6.28
CA GLN A 364 -15.02 7.83 5.24
C GLN A 364 -14.61 9.13 4.57
N VAL A 365 -13.32 9.33 4.38
CA VAL A 365 -12.78 10.43 3.59
C VAL A 365 -12.83 10.04 2.11
N PHE A 366 -13.33 10.95 1.27
CA PHE A 366 -13.39 10.76 -0.18
C PHE A 366 -12.52 11.78 -0.88
N SER A 367 -12.02 11.42 -2.06
CA SER A 367 -11.27 12.35 -2.89
C SER A 367 -12.10 13.60 -3.22
N ILE A 368 -11.51 14.78 -3.06
CA ILE A 368 -12.17 16.05 -3.44
C ILE A 368 -12.56 16.06 -4.93
N ALA A 369 -11.83 15.33 -5.77
CA ALA A 369 -12.13 15.18 -7.18
C ALA A 369 -13.47 14.47 -7.43
N LEU A 370 -14.04 13.80 -6.45
CA LEU A 370 -15.35 13.17 -6.53
C LEU A 370 -16.51 14.19 -6.46
N LEU A 371 -16.29 15.39 -5.91
CA LEU A 371 -17.34 16.39 -5.75
C LEU A 371 -18.04 16.77 -7.08
N PRO A 372 -17.35 17.07 -8.19
CA PRO A 372 -17.99 17.28 -9.48
C PRO A 372 -18.83 16.06 -9.95
N ILE A 373 -18.36 14.85 -9.70
CA ILE A 373 -19.11 13.61 -10.02
C ILE A 373 -20.40 13.56 -9.21
N MET A 374 -20.34 13.79 -7.91
CA MET A 374 -21.53 13.80 -7.05
C MET A 374 -22.54 14.86 -7.51
N LEU A 375 -22.07 16.05 -7.88
CA LEU A 375 -22.94 17.14 -8.37
C LEU A 375 -23.61 16.78 -9.70
N LEU A 376 -22.86 16.23 -10.67
CA LEU A 376 -23.44 15.78 -11.94
C LEU A 376 -24.49 14.69 -11.73
N LEU A 377 -24.21 13.71 -10.84
CA LEU A 377 -25.16 12.65 -10.50
C LEU A 377 -26.42 13.22 -9.85
N ALA A 378 -26.25 14.12 -8.86
CA ALA A 378 -27.37 14.75 -8.17
C ALA A 378 -28.28 15.52 -9.14
N VAL A 379 -27.71 16.35 -10.04
CA VAL A 379 -28.46 17.09 -11.05
C VAL A 379 -29.20 16.13 -11.98
N ARG A 380 -28.53 15.08 -12.47
CA ARG A 380 -29.16 14.13 -13.40
C ARG A 380 -30.23 13.27 -12.73
N TYR A 381 -29.97 12.76 -11.52
CA TYR A 381 -30.96 11.97 -10.79
C TYR A 381 -32.17 12.81 -10.35
N ALA A 382 -31.98 14.06 -9.95
CA ALA A 382 -33.09 14.98 -9.66
C ALA A 382 -33.97 15.23 -10.90
N PHE A 383 -33.37 15.47 -12.07
CA PHE A 383 -34.10 15.59 -13.34
C PHE A 383 -34.91 14.32 -13.63
N LEU A 384 -34.29 13.14 -13.56
CA LEU A 384 -34.97 11.86 -13.82
C LEU A 384 -36.07 11.55 -12.81
N TRP A 385 -35.92 11.99 -11.56
CA TRP A 385 -36.95 11.85 -10.55
C TRP A 385 -38.19 12.70 -10.88
N VAL A 386 -37.99 13.96 -11.25
CA VAL A 386 -39.11 14.92 -11.49
C VAL A 386 -39.80 14.65 -12.81
N LYS A 387 -39.04 14.59 -13.91
CA LYS A 387 -39.57 14.42 -15.27
C LYS A 387 -39.96 12.99 -15.62
N GLY A 388 -39.38 12.03 -14.92
CA GLY A 388 -39.56 10.59 -15.15
C GLY A 388 -38.71 10.06 -16.31
N LEU A 389 -38.84 8.76 -16.52
CA LEU A 389 -38.07 7.97 -17.49
C LEU A 389 -38.94 7.56 -18.69
N ALA A 390 -40.06 8.30 -18.90
CA ALA A 390 -41.00 8.04 -19.99
C ALA A 390 -40.52 8.66 -21.32
#